data_d68d50804e7d2c7c26cf93cb9165dcef
#
_entry.id   d68d50804e7d2c7c26cf93cb9165dcef
#
_cell.length_a   1.000
_cell.length_b   1.000
_cell.length_c   1.000
_cell.angle_alpha   90.00
_cell.angle_beta   90.00
_cell.angle_gamma   90.00
#
_symmetry.space_group_name_H-M   'P 1'
#
loop_
_entity.id
_entity.type
_entity.pdbx_description
1 polymer ?
#
loop_
_entity_poly.entity_id
_entity_poly.type
_entity_poly.pdbx_seq_one_letter_code
_entity_poly.pdbx_strand_id
1 'polypeptide(L)'
;DIFTIDELNFKRALKEYASLKNTFGIDRNESTHDSCLDEFTQNKLLYTIVNTSDLKKIDDSGVTYGIIPVPYLSEGLESVPMSITTLAVVNPYTSDISVAKTVARAISYDYAADMQALSGHVSARADLIKKGRKADNTDYNMLHDIYSDSIVKAKYVGVQNIYTRYEILIHQIWDGKSIDDAYNEFHKGVES
;
A
#
# COMPACT_ATOMS: atom_id res chain seq x y z
N ASP A 1 13.28 22.00 6.31
CA ASP A 1 13.64 20.61 5.93
C ASP A 1 12.35 19.89 5.58
N ILE A 2 12.31 19.29 4.38
CA ILE A 2 11.10 18.65 3.83
C ILE A 2 10.97 17.20 4.33
N PHE A 3 12.06 16.65 4.87
CA PHE A 3 12.14 15.24 5.25
C PHE A 3 12.96 15.09 6.54
N THR A 4 12.36 14.54 7.57
CA THR A 4 13.01 14.28 8.86
C THR A 4 12.86 12.79 9.18
N ILE A 5 13.98 12.15 9.54
CA ILE A 5 14.00 10.75 9.94
C ILE A 5 14.36 10.67 11.43
N ASP A 6 13.58 9.95 12.21
CA ASP A 6 13.99 9.45 13.51
C ASP A 6 14.95 8.28 13.29
N GLU A 7 16.24 8.56 13.29
CA GLU A 7 17.30 7.59 13.00
C GLU A 7 17.21 6.35 13.90
N LEU A 8 16.95 6.55 15.19
CA LEU A 8 16.93 5.44 16.15
C LEU A 8 15.79 4.46 15.84
N ASN A 9 14.58 4.97 15.67
CA ASN A 9 13.41 4.15 15.37
C ASN A 9 13.47 3.58 13.96
N PHE A 10 14.01 4.33 13.01
CA PHE A 10 14.19 3.84 11.65
C PHE A 10 15.17 2.67 11.58
N LYS A 11 16.35 2.79 12.21
CA LYS A 11 17.33 1.68 12.29
C LYS A 11 16.79 0.47 13.07
N ARG A 12 15.98 0.71 14.10
CA ARG A 12 15.30 -0.36 14.82
C ARG A 12 14.33 -1.12 13.90
N ALA A 13 13.51 -0.42 13.12
CA ALA A 13 12.60 -1.04 12.16
C ALA A 13 13.35 -1.84 11.08
N LEU A 14 14.47 -1.31 10.58
CA LEU A 14 15.33 -2.02 9.62
C LEU A 14 15.93 -3.30 10.21
N LYS A 15 16.29 -3.30 11.50
CA LYS A 15 16.79 -4.48 12.19
C LYS A 15 15.73 -5.57 12.32
N GLU A 16 14.51 -5.20 12.69
CA GLU A 16 13.39 -6.14 12.74
C GLU A 16 13.07 -6.69 11.35
N TYR A 17 13.02 -5.83 10.33
CA TYR A 17 12.85 -6.26 8.94
C TYR A 17 13.94 -7.28 8.51
N ALA A 18 15.20 -6.98 8.77
CA ALA A 18 16.31 -7.89 8.43
C ALA A 18 16.20 -9.25 9.13
N SER A 19 15.64 -9.29 10.34
CA SER A 19 15.45 -10.53 11.09
C SER A 19 14.45 -11.48 10.45
N LEU A 20 13.47 -10.97 9.69
CA LEU A 20 12.42 -11.77 9.05
C LEU A 20 13.01 -12.79 8.08
N LYS A 21 14.07 -12.43 7.37
CA LYS A 21 14.78 -13.34 6.44
C LYS A 21 15.18 -14.64 7.11
N ASN A 22 15.83 -14.54 8.27
CA ASN A 22 16.33 -15.70 8.99
C ASN A 22 15.24 -16.41 9.80
N THR A 23 14.29 -15.65 10.35
CA THR A 23 13.20 -16.19 11.18
C THR A 23 12.25 -17.05 10.35
N PHE A 24 11.95 -16.64 9.14
CA PHE A 24 10.96 -17.29 8.28
C PHE A 24 11.57 -17.99 7.05
N GLY A 25 12.89 -17.92 6.87
CA GLY A 25 13.54 -18.54 5.71
C GLY A 25 13.11 -17.97 4.36
N ILE A 26 12.77 -16.68 4.32
CA ILE A 26 12.22 -16.04 3.10
C ILE A 26 13.32 -15.90 2.05
N ASP A 27 13.09 -16.44 0.85
CA ASP A 27 13.91 -16.14 -0.34
C ASP A 27 13.24 -15.04 -1.16
N ARG A 28 13.94 -13.93 -1.34
CA ARG A 28 13.47 -12.77 -2.12
C ARG A 28 13.15 -13.11 -3.58
N ASN A 29 13.86 -14.06 -4.16
CA ASN A 29 13.67 -14.42 -5.57
C ASN A 29 12.43 -15.28 -5.78
N GLU A 30 11.99 -16.00 -4.76
CA GLU A 30 10.81 -16.86 -4.77
C GLU A 30 9.58 -16.16 -4.22
N SER A 31 9.77 -15.30 -3.21
CA SER A 31 8.67 -14.60 -2.50
C SER A 31 8.39 -13.22 -3.10
N THR A 32 7.87 -13.20 -4.31
CA THR A 32 7.38 -11.96 -4.94
C THR A 32 5.91 -11.71 -4.59
N HIS A 33 5.44 -10.47 -4.74
CA HIS A 33 4.02 -10.14 -4.57
C HIS A 33 3.12 -11.07 -5.40
N ASP A 34 3.44 -11.24 -6.68
CA ASP A 34 2.61 -12.04 -7.59
C ASP A 34 2.65 -13.53 -7.24
N SER A 35 3.82 -14.08 -6.90
CA SER A 35 3.94 -15.50 -6.51
C SER A 35 3.17 -15.78 -5.22
N CYS A 36 3.27 -14.91 -4.21
CA CYS A 36 2.54 -15.05 -2.96
C CYS A 36 1.01 -14.93 -3.17
N LEU A 37 0.57 -14.02 -4.04
CA LEU A 37 -0.84 -13.88 -4.38
C LEU A 37 -1.37 -15.13 -5.11
N ASP A 38 -0.60 -15.67 -6.05
CA ASP A 38 -0.97 -16.90 -6.78
C ASP A 38 -1.03 -18.12 -5.84
N GLU A 39 -0.08 -18.26 -4.94
CA GLU A 39 -0.09 -19.33 -3.95
C GLU A 39 -1.25 -19.21 -2.95
N PHE A 40 -1.58 -17.99 -2.53
CA PHE A 40 -2.72 -17.73 -1.66
C PHE A 40 -4.04 -18.12 -2.35
N THR A 41 -4.24 -17.71 -3.61
CA THR A 41 -5.44 -18.08 -4.38
C THR A 41 -5.56 -19.58 -4.65
N GLN A 42 -4.46 -20.33 -4.51
CA GLN A 42 -4.42 -21.80 -4.59
C GLN A 42 -4.51 -22.51 -3.23
N ASN A 43 -4.80 -21.79 -2.14
CA ASN A 43 -4.83 -22.31 -0.77
C ASN A 43 -3.48 -22.91 -0.29
N LYS A 44 -2.35 -22.41 -0.81
CA LYS A 44 -1.02 -22.84 -0.41
C LYS A 44 -0.42 -21.98 0.71
N LEU A 45 -0.91 -20.75 0.87
CA LEU A 45 -0.53 -19.82 1.94
C LEU A 45 -1.70 -19.51 2.85
N LEU A 46 -1.43 -19.40 4.15
CA LEU A 46 -2.41 -18.98 5.15
C LEU A 46 -2.60 -17.45 5.17
N TYR A 47 -1.55 -16.69 4.86
CA TYR A 47 -1.54 -15.23 4.87
C TYR A 47 -0.77 -14.71 3.66
N THR A 48 -1.23 -13.59 3.12
CA THR A 48 -0.50 -12.81 2.11
C THR A 48 -0.77 -11.33 2.32
N ILE A 49 0.18 -10.48 1.94
CA ILE A 49 0.02 -9.02 1.95
C ILE A 49 -0.37 -8.58 0.55
N VAL A 50 -1.49 -7.88 0.44
CA VAL A 50 -2.09 -7.50 -0.85
C VAL A 50 -2.51 -6.04 -0.86
N ASN A 51 -2.69 -5.50 -2.05
CA ASN A 51 -3.35 -4.22 -2.27
C ASN A 51 -4.86 -4.42 -2.46
N THR A 52 -5.64 -3.37 -2.30
CA THR A 52 -7.09 -3.44 -2.55
C THR A 52 -7.42 -3.82 -3.99
N SER A 53 -6.55 -3.50 -4.96
CA SER A 53 -6.69 -3.92 -6.37
C SER A 53 -6.60 -5.43 -6.59
N ASP A 54 -6.00 -6.16 -5.67
CA ASP A 54 -5.81 -7.61 -5.79
C ASP A 54 -7.04 -8.39 -5.30
N LEU A 55 -7.91 -7.75 -4.52
CA LEU A 55 -9.09 -8.38 -3.92
C LEU A 55 -9.99 -9.02 -4.98
N LYS A 56 -10.15 -8.35 -6.13
CA LYS A 56 -10.93 -8.93 -7.23
C LYS A 56 -10.36 -10.26 -7.71
N LYS A 57 -9.04 -10.40 -7.81
CA LYS A 57 -8.38 -11.66 -8.21
C LYS A 57 -8.61 -12.75 -7.17
N ILE A 58 -8.59 -12.38 -5.89
CA ILE A 58 -8.87 -13.31 -4.79
C ILE A 58 -10.33 -13.76 -4.83
N ASP A 59 -11.27 -12.82 -4.98
CA ASP A 59 -12.71 -13.11 -5.11
C ASP A 59 -12.99 -14.06 -6.29
N ASP A 60 -12.43 -13.76 -7.46
CA ASP A 60 -12.59 -14.55 -8.67
C ASP A 60 -12.01 -15.98 -8.53
N SER A 61 -11.07 -16.21 -7.61
CA SER A 61 -10.50 -17.53 -7.32
C SER A 61 -11.42 -18.44 -6.51
N GLY A 62 -12.42 -17.88 -5.83
CA GLY A 62 -13.33 -18.60 -4.95
C GLY A 62 -12.73 -19.02 -3.60
N VAL A 63 -11.56 -18.55 -3.25
CA VAL A 63 -10.97 -18.79 -1.92
C VAL A 63 -11.78 -18.05 -0.86
N THR A 64 -12.02 -18.70 0.27
CA THR A 64 -12.63 -18.03 1.44
C THR A 64 -11.54 -17.36 2.27
N TYR A 65 -11.64 -16.06 2.50
CA TYR A 65 -10.63 -15.27 3.20
C TYR A 65 -11.26 -14.25 4.14
N GLY A 66 -10.45 -13.65 4.99
CA GLY A 66 -10.78 -12.47 5.78
C GLY A 66 -9.67 -11.43 5.67
N ILE A 67 -9.97 -10.18 5.98
CA ILE A 67 -9.03 -9.06 5.92
C ILE A 67 -8.65 -8.66 7.34
N ILE A 68 -7.35 -8.51 7.58
CA ILE A 68 -6.80 -8.02 8.84
C ILE A 68 -5.78 -6.91 8.55
N PRO A 69 -5.56 -5.97 9.48
CA PRO A 69 -4.45 -5.04 9.37
C PRO A 69 -3.11 -5.77 9.33
N VAL A 70 -2.11 -5.18 8.66
CA VAL A 70 -0.74 -5.72 8.73
C VAL A 70 -0.29 -5.72 10.19
N PRO A 71 0.14 -6.87 10.74
CA PRO A 71 0.54 -6.97 12.14
C PRO A 71 1.79 -6.13 12.43
N TYR A 72 1.99 -5.79 13.70
CA TYR A 72 3.19 -5.11 14.15
C TYR A 72 4.41 -5.99 13.99
N LEU A 73 5.54 -5.39 13.59
CA LEU A 73 6.80 -6.11 13.46
C LEU A 73 7.34 -6.59 14.82
N SER A 74 7.23 -5.75 15.84
CA SER A 74 7.57 -6.05 17.23
C SER A 74 6.91 -5.05 18.17
N GLU A 75 7.03 -5.27 19.48
CA GLU A 75 6.50 -4.34 20.48
C GLU A 75 7.05 -2.92 20.29
N GLY A 76 6.15 -1.94 20.16
CA GLY A 76 6.49 -0.54 19.93
C GLY A 76 6.98 -0.21 18.49
N LEU A 77 6.79 -1.14 17.53
CA LEU A 77 6.96 -0.88 16.10
C LEU A 77 5.65 -1.19 15.38
N GLU A 78 4.77 -0.22 15.39
CA GLU A 78 3.46 -0.31 14.74
C GLU A 78 3.63 -0.29 13.22
N SER A 79 2.97 -1.24 12.54
CA SER A 79 2.88 -1.23 11.09
C SER A 79 1.73 -0.34 10.67
N VAL A 80 2.03 0.72 9.93
CA VAL A 80 1.02 1.63 9.40
C VAL A 80 0.93 1.43 7.89
N PRO A 81 -0.22 1.02 7.35
CA PRO A 81 -0.38 0.83 5.92
C PRO A 81 -0.28 2.16 5.17
N MET A 82 0.28 2.10 3.95
CA MET A 82 0.33 3.27 3.06
C MET A 82 -0.84 3.22 2.10
N SER A 83 -1.58 4.31 1.99
CA SER A 83 -2.66 4.47 1.03
C SER A 83 -2.24 5.36 -0.14
N ILE A 84 -2.81 5.08 -1.31
CA ILE A 84 -2.63 5.88 -2.52
C ILE A 84 -4.00 6.41 -2.95
N THR A 85 -4.15 7.73 -3.00
CA THR A 85 -5.37 8.35 -3.52
C THR A 85 -5.28 8.52 -5.02
N THR A 86 -6.20 7.90 -5.75
CA THR A 86 -6.38 8.11 -7.19
C THR A 86 -7.40 9.24 -7.41
N LEU A 87 -7.04 10.19 -8.26
CA LEU A 87 -7.86 11.37 -8.55
C LEU A 87 -8.20 11.43 -10.04
N ALA A 88 -9.43 11.78 -10.36
CA ALA A 88 -9.81 12.19 -11.71
C ALA A 88 -9.51 13.69 -11.84
N VAL A 89 -8.59 14.03 -12.74
CA VAL A 89 -8.20 15.44 -12.99
C VAL A 89 -8.50 15.82 -14.44
N VAL A 90 -8.85 17.09 -14.63
CA VAL A 90 -9.12 17.66 -15.95
C VAL A 90 -7.89 18.42 -16.43
N ASN A 91 -7.41 18.10 -17.63
CA ASN A 91 -6.34 18.86 -18.26
C ASN A 91 -6.87 20.26 -18.61
N PRO A 92 -6.24 21.35 -18.10
CA PRO A 92 -6.70 22.72 -18.38
C PRO A 92 -6.59 23.14 -19.85
N TYR A 93 -5.78 22.42 -20.65
CA TYR A 93 -5.58 22.67 -22.08
C TYR A 93 -6.50 21.86 -22.99
N THR A 94 -7.51 21.17 -22.41
CA THR A 94 -8.51 20.45 -23.24
C THR A 94 -9.36 21.45 -24.04
N SER A 95 -9.76 21.03 -25.25
CA SER A 95 -10.62 21.84 -26.12
C SER A 95 -12.04 22.02 -25.57
N ASP A 96 -12.53 21.08 -24.75
CA ASP A 96 -13.82 21.13 -24.08
C ASP A 96 -13.73 20.79 -22.60
N ILE A 97 -13.56 21.84 -21.79
CA ILE A 97 -13.47 21.73 -20.34
C ILE A 97 -14.80 21.22 -19.73
N SER A 98 -15.94 21.55 -20.34
CA SER A 98 -17.25 21.15 -19.82
C SER A 98 -17.45 19.64 -19.93
N VAL A 99 -17.17 19.08 -21.10
CA VAL A 99 -17.22 17.62 -21.33
C VAL A 99 -16.20 16.93 -20.43
N ALA A 100 -14.96 17.41 -20.35
CA ALA A 100 -13.93 16.81 -19.51
C ALA A 100 -14.32 16.77 -18.03
N LYS A 101 -14.92 17.84 -17.49
CA LYS A 101 -15.45 17.88 -16.12
C LYS A 101 -16.59 16.88 -15.92
N THR A 102 -17.48 16.75 -16.91
CA THR A 102 -18.59 15.78 -16.87
C THR A 102 -18.05 14.35 -16.80
N VAL A 103 -17.05 14.01 -17.64
CA VAL A 103 -16.40 12.70 -17.61
C VAL A 103 -15.69 12.44 -16.30
N ALA A 104 -14.90 13.41 -15.80
CA ALA A 104 -14.21 13.28 -14.52
C ALA A 104 -15.20 13.06 -13.36
N ARG A 105 -16.32 13.77 -13.34
CA ARG A 105 -17.40 13.58 -12.37
C ARG A 105 -18.05 12.20 -12.51
N ALA A 106 -18.36 11.77 -13.73
CA ALA A 106 -18.96 10.45 -13.98
C ALA A 106 -18.10 9.35 -13.37
N ILE A 107 -16.80 9.33 -13.67
CA ILE A 107 -15.86 8.31 -13.19
C ILE A 107 -15.71 8.37 -11.66
N SER A 108 -15.54 9.57 -11.08
CA SER A 108 -15.19 9.72 -9.67
C SER A 108 -16.40 9.77 -8.73
N TYR A 109 -17.59 10.09 -9.23
CA TYR A 109 -18.77 10.29 -8.41
C TYR A 109 -20.00 9.51 -8.87
N ASP A 110 -20.48 9.71 -10.11
CA ASP A 110 -21.75 9.16 -10.55
C ASP A 110 -21.71 7.61 -10.65
N TYR A 111 -20.59 7.05 -11.16
CA TYR A 111 -20.35 5.62 -11.29
C TYR A 111 -19.33 5.07 -10.27
N ALA A 112 -19.14 5.76 -9.14
CA ALA A 112 -18.13 5.36 -8.16
C ALA A 112 -18.36 3.96 -7.58
N ALA A 113 -19.62 3.52 -7.42
CA ALA A 113 -19.94 2.17 -6.95
C ALA A 113 -19.57 1.10 -7.99
N ASP A 114 -19.85 1.35 -9.26
CA ASP A 114 -19.49 0.43 -10.35
C ASP A 114 -17.97 0.35 -10.51
N MET A 115 -17.29 1.50 -10.42
CA MET A 115 -15.83 1.56 -10.45
C MET A 115 -15.19 0.81 -9.28
N GLN A 116 -15.76 0.90 -8.08
CA GLN A 116 -15.31 0.13 -6.92
C GLN A 116 -15.49 -1.37 -7.15
N ALA A 117 -16.65 -1.80 -7.66
CA ALA A 117 -16.93 -3.20 -7.93
C ALA A 117 -16.00 -3.79 -9.02
N LEU A 118 -15.63 -2.97 -10.02
CA LEU A 118 -14.77 -3.41 -11.13
C LEU A 118 -13.28 -3.42 -10.77
N SER A 119 -12.83 -2.47 -9.94
CA SER A 119 -11.40 -2.25 -9.69
C SER A 119 -10.90 -2.73 -8.33
N GLY A 120 -11.81 -3.06 -7.40
CA GLY A 120 -11.48 -3.34 -6.00
C GLY A 120 -11.04 -2.11 -5.19
N HIS A 121 -10.90 -0.94 -5.82
CA HIS A 121 -10.53 0.27 -5.09
C HIS A 121 -11.66 0.80 -4.22
N VAL A 122 -11.34 1.13 -2.99
CA VAL A 122 -12.32 1.69 -2.05
C VAL A 122 -12.68 3.12 -2.46
N SER A 123 -13.98 3.40 -2.61
CA SER A 123 -14.45 4.74 -2.95
C SER A 123 -14.35 5.69 -1.76
N ALA A 124 -13.90 6.93 -2.00
CA ALA A 124 -13.88 8.00 -1.01
C ALA A 124 -15.26 8.63 -0.76
N ARG A 125 -16.32 8.18 -1.43
CA ARG A 125 -17.69 8.71 -1.25
C ARG A 125 -18.29 8.32 0.09
N ALA A 126 -18.58 9.30 0.94
CA ALA A 126 -19.09 9.09 2.28
C ALA A 126 -20.46 8.36 2.34
N ASP A 127 -21.30 8.50 1.32
CA ASP A 127 -22.57 7.79 1.22
C ASP A 127 -22.42 6.31 0.89
N LEU A 128 -21.45 5.96 0.05
CA LEU A 128 -21.09 4.55 -0.22
C LEU A 128 -20.47 3.89 1.01
N ILE A 129 -19.62 4.60 1.74
CA ILE A 129 -19.06 4.15 3.02
C ILE A 129 -20.17 3.85 4.01
N LYS A 130 -21.13 4.78 4.19
CA LYS A 130 -22.27 4.59 5.08
C LYS A 130 -23.18 3.41 4.65
N LYS A 131 -23.35 3.22 3.35
CA LYS A 131 -24.15 2.12 2.80
C LYS A 131 -23.46 0.76 3.03
N GLY A 132 -22.16 0.68 2.83
CA GLY A 132 -21.37 -0.52 3.10
C GLY A 132 -21.44 -0.92 4.58
N ARG A 133 -21.29 0.03 5.51
CA ARG A 133 -21.42 -0.20 6.96
C ARG A 133 -22.81 -0.69 7.36
N LYS A 134 -23.87 -0.16 6.75
CA LYS A 134 -25.25 -0.62 7.00
C LYS A 134 -25.53 -2.02 6.47
N ALA A 135 -24.83 -2.45 5.42
CA ALA A 135 -24.97 -3.79 4.86
C ALA A 135 -24.23 -4.86 5.67
N ASP A 136 -23.60 -4.46 6.80
CA ASP A 136 -22.79 -5.33 7.67
C ASP A 136 -21.71 -6.12 6.90
N ASN A 137 -21.15 -5.47 5.89
CA ASN A 137 -20.05 -6.05 5.12
C ASN A 137 -18.75 -5.87 5.93
N THR A 138 -18.34 -6.95 6.59
CA THR A 138 -17.18 -6.97 7.49
C THR A 138 -15.89 -6.57 6.79
N ASP A 139 -15.66 -7.06 5.57
CA ASP A 139 -14.44 -6.76 4.80
C ASP A 139 -14.38 -5.30 4.40
N TYR A 140 -15.51 -4.75 3.95
CA TYR A 140 -15.59 -3.32 3.61
C TYR A 140 -15.35 -2.42 4.83
N ASN A 141 -15.91 -2.78 5.98
CA ASN A 141 -15.69 -2.04 7.23
C ASN A 141 -14.23 -2.09 7.64
N MET A 142 -13.60 -3.26 7.55
CA MET A 142 -12.18 -3.44 7.86
C MET A 142 -11.29 -2.63 6.92
N LEU A 143 -11.54 -2.65 5.60
CA LEU A 143 -10.79 -1.84 4.63
C LEU A 143 -10.92 -0.34 4.92
N HIS A 144 -12.10 0.11 5.32
CA HIS A 144 -12.32 1.52 5.67
C HIS A 144 -11.55 1.90 6.95
N ASP A 145 -11.55 1.03 7.95
CA ASP A 145 -10.85 1.27 9.21
C ASP A 145 -9.32 1.28 8.97
N ILE A 146 -8.78 0.33 8.21
CA ILE A 146 -7.38 0.32 7.77
C ILE A 146 -7.02 1.59 7.00
N TYR A 147 -7.90 2.06 6.10
CA TYR A 147 -7.65 3.30 5.36
C TYR A 147 -7.64 4.52 6.29
N SER A 148 -8.53 4.58 7.27
CA SER A 148 -8.60 5.69 8.23
C SER A 148 -7.31 5.84 9.05
N ASP A 149 -6.64 4.74 9.34
CA ASP A 149 -5.40 4.67 10.08
C ASP A 149 -4.15 4.70 9.18
N SER A 150 -4.34 4.76 7.85
CA SER A 150 -3.25 4.73 6.89
C SER A 150 -2.56 6.09 6.72
N ILE A 151 -1.29 6.04 6.30
CA ILE A 151 -0.55 7.22 5.85
C ILE A 151 -0.70 7.36 4.33
N VAL A 152 -1.16 8.52 3.88
CA VAL A 152 -1.28 8.80 2.45
C VAL A 152 0.12 8.98 1.84
N LYS A 153 0.41 8.23 0.78
CA LYS A 153 1.66 8.38 0.03
C LYS A 153 1.82 9.82 -0.45
N ALA A 154 2.90 10.46 -0.05
CA ALA A 154 3.21 11.82 -0.46
C ALA A 154 3.33 11.95 -1.99
N LYS A 155 2.80 13.05 -2.55
CA LYS A 155 2.75 13.31 -4.00
C LYS A 155 3.38 14.66 -4.32
N TYR A 156 4.70 14.79 -4.07
CA TYR A 156 5.46 15.97 -4.46
C TYR A 156 6.65 15.60 -5.32
N VAL A 157 7.20 16.59 -6.02
CA VAL A 157 8.40 16.39 -6.85
C VAL A 157 9.56 15.96 -5.94
N GLY A 158 10.26 14.92 -6.34
CA GLY A 158 11.38 14.35 -5.56
C GLY A 158 11.02 13.20 -4.63
N VAL A 159 9.75 13.04 -4.23
CA VAL A 159 9.36 11.91 -3.37
C VAL A 159 9.68 10.56 -4.01
N GLN A 160 9.58 10.43 -5.32
CA GLN A 160 9.91 9.21 -6.03
C GLN A 160 11.39 8.82 -5.86
N ASN A 161 12.29 9.81 -5.83
CA ASN A 161 13.70 9.56 -5.55
C ASN A 161 13.91 8.99 -4.14
N ILE A 162 13.18 9.50 -3.15
CA ILE A 162 13.23 8.98 -1.77
C ILE A 162 12.77 7.52 -1.72
N TYR A 163 11.66 7.18 -2.39
CA TYR A 163 11.17 5.79 -2.42
C TYR A 163 12.15 4.87 -3.15
N THR A 164 12.72 5.29 -4.27
CA THR A 164 13.74 4.49 -4.98
C THR A 164 14.97 4.24 -4.10
N ARG A 165 15.44 5.26 -3.38
CA ARG A 165 16.57 5.10 -2.45
C ARG A 165 16.21 4.21 -1.25
N TYR A 166 14.98 4.30 -0.76
CA TYR A 166 14.50 3.43 0.28
C TYR A 166 14.44 1.95 -0.18
N GLU A 167 13.99 1.71 -1.39
CA GLU A 167 13.99 0.38 -1.99
C GLU A 167 15.41 -0.20 -2.10
N ILE A 168 16.38 0.62 -2.54
CA ILE A 168 17.79 0.23 -2.58
C ILE A 168 18.30 -0.11 -1.17
N LEU A 169 18.00 0.71 -0.17
CA LEU A 169 18.37 0.48 1.23
C LEU A 169 17.85 -0.88 1.73
N ILE A 170 16.58 -1.17 1.51
CA ILE A 170 15.94 -2.42 1.91
C ILE A 170 16.63 -3.63 1.24
N HIS A 171 16.91 -3.53 -0.07
CA HIS A 171 17.61 -4.59 -0.79
C HIS A 171 19.04 -4.82 -0.27
N GLN A 172 19.81 -3.73 -0.03
CA GLN A 172 21.17 -3.83 0.50
C GLN A 172 21.20 -4.54 1.86
N ILE A 173 20.26 -4.20 2.76
CA ILE A 173 20.15 -4.85 4.07
C ILE A 173 19.79 -6.33 3.91
N TRP A 174 18.86 -6.65 3.02
CA TRP A 174 18.47 -8.02 2.74
C TRP A 174 19.62 -8.86 2.19
N ASP A 175 20.49 -8.25 1.38
CA ASP A 175 21.69 -8.87 0.83
C ASP A 175 22.87 -8.91 1.83
N GLY A 176 22.67 -8.45 3.07
CA GLY A 176 23.61 -8.59 4.18
C GLY A 176 24.50 -7.39 4.46
N LYS A 177 24.23 -6.24 3.84
CA LYS A 177 24.93 -4.99 4.19
C LYS A 177 24.57 -4.56 5.62
N SER A 178 25.51 -3.98 6.34
CA SER A 178 25.25 -3.47 7.69
C SER A 178 24.19 -2.38 7.65
N ILE A 179 23.32 -2.34 8.67
CA ILE A 179 22.24 -1.34 8.77
C ILE A 179 22.83 0.07 8.82
N ASP A 180 23.94 0.27 9.52
CA ASP A 180 24.58 1.58 9.64
C ASP A 180 25.12 2.07 8.31
N ASP A 181 25.81 1.21 7.55
CA ASP A 181 26.35 1.58 6.23
C ASP A 181 25.23 1.87 5.22
N ALA A 182 24.21 1.02 5.20
CA ALA A 182 23.07 1.17 4.30
C ALA A 182 22.26 2.45 4.64
N TYR A 183 22.04 2.71 5.94
CA TYR A 183 21.38 3.94 6.40
C TYR A 183 22.17 5.19 6.03
N ASN A 184 23.50 5.21 6.24
CA ASN A 184 24.34 6.37 5.94
C ASN A 184 24.34 6.70 4.45
N GLU A 185 24.34 5.69 3.57
CA GLU A 185 24.21 5.92 2.12
C GLU A 185 22.85 6.50 1.75
N PHE A 186 21.79 5.93 2.32
CA PHE A 186 20.43 6.41 2.12
C PHE A 186 20.27 7.86 2.56
N HIS A 187 20.68 8.19 3.79
CA HIS A 187 20.56 9.51 4.39
C HIS A 187 21.31 10.55 3.55
N LYS A 188 22.58 10.28 3.21
CA LYS A 188 23.38 11.14 2.35
C LYS A 188 22.74 11.39 0.98
N GLY A 189 22.08 10.39 0.44
CA GLY A 189 21.42 10.49 -0.85
C GLY A 189 20.08 11.24 -0.82
N VAL A 190 19.42 11.34 0.34
CA VAL A 190 18.16 12.09 0.50
C VAL A 190 18.43 13.57 0.80
N GLU A 191 19.56 13.91 1.43
CA GLU A 191 19.98 15.29 1.71
C GLU A 191 20.58 16.01 0.49
N SER A 192 20.99 15.29 -0.54
CA SER A 192 21.55 15.84 -1.78
C SER A 192 20.48 16.17 -2.82
#